data_5fd757700160b653f89173664eb998da
#
_entry.id   5fd757700160b653f89173664eb998da
#
_cell.length_a   1.000
_cell.length_b   1.000
_cell.length_c   1.000
_cell.angle_alpha   90.00
_cell.angle_beta   90.00
_cell.angle_gamma   90.00
#
_symmetry.space_group_name_H-M   'P 1'
#
loop_
_entity.id
_entity.type
_entity.pdbx_description
1 polymer ?
#
loop_
_entity_poly.entity_id
_entity_poly.type
_entity_poly.pdbx_seq_one_letter_code
_entity_poly.pdbx_strand_id
1 'polypeptide(L)'
;MICPVLPKAETVLALATVPEHSLPFMEAMSGGTAHVENGYLFFTGDDWLMAVAYPLTGEYDDTAFDAALRAVLRDIPARQAGRAVDCWAIGPRLPERLRPHLTDEDQFYTLPAHAAPPTRLNRPLARAAALLRVEEGRTFTPAHRRLWGEFMARTPLKANVRGLYAGTEAVLRGMAGGPPSGKLDLRLLNAWDAEGNLAA
;
A
#
# COMPACT_ATOMS: atom_id res chain seq x y z
N MET A 1 -31.37 0.84 -1.77
CA MET A 1 -30.15 0.08 -1.45
C MET A 1 -29.48 -0.23 -2.78
N ILE A 2 -28.52 0.56 -3.20
CA ILE A 2 -27.76 0.31 -4.43
C ILE A 2 -26.71 -0.74 -4.03
N CYS A 3 -26.82 -1.94 -4.59
CA CYS A 3 -25.81 -2.97 -4.39
C CYS A 3 -24.49 -2.43 -4.98
N PRO A 4 -23.42 -2.24 -4.19
CA PRO A 4 -22.17 -1.76 -4.74
C PRO A 4 -21.67 -2.78 -5.76
N VAL A 5 -21.52 -2.33 -7.00
CA VAL A 5 -20.89 -3.15 -8.03
C VAL A 5 -19.42 -3.28 -7.64
N LEU A 6 -19.05 -4.48 -7.19
CA LEU A 6 -17.63 -4.78 -6.88
C LEU A 6 -16.80 -4.49 -8.14
N PRO A 7 -15.77 -3.66 -8.05
CA PRO A 7 -14.96 -3.31 -9.19
C PRO A 7 -14.24 -4.55 -9.71
N LYS A 8 -14.23 -4.74 -11.03
CA LYS A 8 -13.41 -5.79 -11.64
C LYS A 8 -11.94 -5.39 -11.52
N ALA A 9 -11.15 -6.23 -10.86
CA ALA A 9 -9.72 -5.95 -10.63
C ALA A 9 -8.95 -5.59 -11.91
N GLU A 10 -9.26 -6.25 -13.03
CA GLU A 10 -8.66 -5.98 -14.34
C GLU A 10 -8.98 -4.57 -14.87
N THR A 11 -10.23 -4.10 -14.66
CA THR A 11 -10.63 -2.76 -15.06
C THR A 11 -9.92 -1.70 -14.22
N VAL A 12 -9.83 -1.89 -12.90
CA VAL A 12 -9.12 -0.96 -12.01
C VAL A 12 -7.63 -0.95 -12.34
N LEU A 13 -7.03 -2.12 -12.56
CA LEU A 13 -5.60 -2.23 -12.89
C LEU A 13 -5.25 -1.56 -14.24
N ALA A 14 -6.14 -1.66 -15.23
CA ALA A 14 -5.94 -0.97 -16.52
C ALA A 14 -5.95 0.56 -16.41
N LEU A 15 -6.58 1.10 -15.36
CA LEU A 15 -6.68 2.54 -15.07
C LEU A 15 -5.72 2.96 -13.94
N ALA A 16 -4.91 2.04 -13.42
CA ALA A 16 -4.06 2.28 -12.26
C ALA A 16 -3.01 3.36 -12.52
N THR A 17 -2.95 4.35 -11.64
CA THR A 17 -1.96 5.44 -11.65
C THR A 17 -1.04 5.39 -10.44
N VAL A 18 -1.41 4.64 -9.40
CA VAL A 18 -0.66 4.46 -8.15
C VAL A 18 -0.71 2.98 -7.71
N PRO A 19 0.27 2.51 -6.91
CA PRO A 19 0.33 1.11 -6.46
C PRO A 19 -0.93 0.67 -5.71
N GLU A 20 -1.56 1.58 -4.97
CA GLU A 20 -2.78 1.33 -4.18
C GLU A 20 -4.00 0.99 -5.04
N HIS A 21 -3.93 1.17 -6.36
CA HIS A 21 -4.95 0.68 -7.30
C HIS A 21 -4.86 -0.83 -7.57
N SER A 22 -3.88 -1.53 -7.00
CA SER A 22 -3.78 -2.99 -7.09
C SER A 22 -4.75 -3.68 -6.12
N LEU A 23 -6.00 -3.91 -6.56
CA LEU A 23 -7.05 -4.50 -5.70
C LEU A 23 -6.61 -5.80 -5.02
N PRO A 24 -6.05 -6.82 -5.72
CA PRO A 24 -5.71 -8.08 -5.08
C PRO A 24 -4.67 -7.93 -3.98
N PHE A 25 -3.72 -7.00 -4.16
CA PHE A 25 -2.69 -6.71 -3.17
C PHE A 25 -3.29 -5.97 -1.97
N MET A 26 -4.06 -4.91 -2.22
CA MET A 26 -4.61 -4.06 -1.17
C MET A 26 -5.67 -4.80 -0.33
N GLU A 27 -6.54 -5.59 -0.96
CA GLU A 27 -7.51 -6.42 -0.23
C GLU A 27 -6.81 -7.48 0.62
N ALA A 28 -5.81 -8.17 0.06
CA ALA A 28 -5.07 -9.19 0.80
C ALA A 28 -4.24 -8.58 1.96
N MET A 29 -3.68 -7.39 1.77
CA MET A 29 -2.88 -6.70 2.79
C MET A 29 -3.74 -6.11 3.91
N SER A 30 -4.87 -5.50 3.56
CA SER A 30 -5.73 -4.79 4.50
C SER A 30 -6.83 -5.67 5.11
N GLY A 31 -7.22 -6.75 4.44
CA GLY A 31 -8.41 -7.52 4.77
C GLY A 31 -9.72 -6.78 4.48
N GLY A 32 -9.65 -5.63 3.81
CA GLY A 32 -10.80 -4.79 3.49
C GLY A 32 -11.50 -5.19 2.19
N THR A 33 -12.68 -4.63 2.00
CA THR A 33 -13.46 -4.78 0.77
C THR A 33 -13.29 -3.55 -0.10
N ALA A 34 -12.99 -3.74 -1.39
CA ALA A 34 -12.83 -2.67 -2.35
C ALA A 34 -14.17 -2.12 -2.85
N HIS A 35 -14.26 -0.80 -2.97
CA HIS A 35 -15.39 -0.08 -3.53
C HIS A 35 -14.89 0.97 -4.53
N VAL A 36 -15.64 1.19 -5.61
CA VAL A 36 -15.42 2.34 -6.49
C VAL A 36 -16.64 3.26 -6.43
N GLU A 37 -16.42 4.50 -6.07
CA GLU A 37 -17.46 5.53 -6.01
C GLU A 37 -16.97 6.80 -6.68
N ASN A 38 -17.72 7.31 -7.64
CA ASN A 38 -17.36 8.51 -8.43
C ASN A 38 -15.94 8.50 -9.01
N GLY A 39 -15.46 7.32 -9.46
CA GLY A 39 -14.11 7.17 -10.03
C GLY A 39 -12.97 7.10 -9.01
N TYR A 40 -13.25 7.09 -7.72
CA TYR A 40 -12.27 6.90 -6.64
C TYR A 40 -12.39 5.51 -6.03
N LEU A 41 -11.25 4.97 -5.60
CA LEU A 41 -11.17 3.65 -4.97
C LEU A 41 -11.11 3.80 -3.45
N PHE A 42 -11.86 2.94 -2.78
CA PHE A 42 -11.92 2.85 -1.32
C PHE A 42 -11.75 1.40 -0.89
N PHE A 43 -11.16 1.21 0.30
CA PHE A 43 -11.13 -0.08 0.98
C PHE A 43 -11.74 0.10 2.36
N THR A 44 -12.67 -0.77 2.73
CA THR A 44 -13.41 -0.64 3.99
C THR A 44 -13.36 -1.90 4.82
N GLY A 45 -13.29 -1.72 6.13
CA GLY A 45 -13.55 -2.74 7.14
C GLY A 45 -14.75 -2.34 8.01
N ASP A 46 -14.91 -2.97 9.16
CA ASP A 46 -16.03 -2.74 10.05
C ASP A 46 -16.01 -1.34 10.70
N ASP A 47 -14.82 -0.80 10.98
CA ASP A 47 -14.60 0.46 11.69
C ASP A 47 -13.52 1.35 11.06
N TRP A 48 -13.07 1.02 9.86
CA TRP A 48 -12.06 1.78 9.16
C TRP A 48 -12.35 1.96 7.67
N LEU A 49 -11.72 2.98 7.08
CA LEU A 49 -11.77 3.27 5.66
C LEU A 49 -10.40 3.77 5.19
N MET A 50 -9.93 3.26 4.08
CA MET A 50 -8.82 3.82 3.31
C MET A 50 -9.34 4.33 1.97
N ALA A 51 -9.08 5.61 1.68
CA ALA A 51 -9.45 6.26 0.43
C ALA A 51 -8.22 6.47 -0.45
N VAL A 52 -8.29 6.05 -1.71
CA VAL A 52 -7.29 6.37 -2.73
C VAL A 52 -7.81 7.58 -3.51
N ALA A 53 -7.32 8.77 -3.12
CA ALA A 53 -7.75 10.05 -3.70
C ALA A 53 -7.07 10.38 -5.03
N TYR A 54 -6.36 9.42 -5.62
CA TYR A 54 -5.99 9.45 -7.05
C TYR A 54 -7.15 8.86 -7.84
N PRO A 55 -7.83 9.63 -8.72
CA PRO A 55 -8.95 9.09 -9.48
C PRO A 55 -8.48 8.06 -10.50
N LEU A 56 -9.34 7.07 -10.77
CA LEU A 56 -9.09 6.06 -11.82
C LEU A 56 -9.15 6.69 -13.22
N THR A 57 -9.91 7.79 -13.37
CA THR A 57 -10.02 8.53 -14.63
C THR A 57 -10.12 10.02 -14.35
N GLY A 58 -9.56 10.83 -15.25
CA GLY A 58 -9.60 12.29 -15.13
C GLY A 58 -8.62 12.86 -14.11
N GLU A 59 -8.89 14.07 -13.66
CA GLU A 59 -8.11 14.78 -12.66
C GLU A 59 -8.81 14.75 -11.29
N TYR A 60 -8.03 14.97 -10.24
CA TYR A 60 -8.55 15.05 -8.88
C TYR A 60 -9.50 16.26 -8.72
N ASP A 61 -10.69 15.99 -8.21
CA ASP A 61 -11.69 17.00 -7.86
C ASP A 61 -12.11 16.87 -6.40
N ASP A 62 -11.95 17.95 -5.62
CA ASP A 62 -12.27 17.99 -4.18
C ASP A 62 -13.74 17.66 -3.89
N THR A 63 -14.65 18.17 -4.72
CA THR A 63 -16.09 18.01 -4.52
C THR A 63 -16.53 16.58 -4.83
N ALA A 64 -16.04 16.03 -5.94
CA ALA A 64 -16.34 14.66 -6.34
C ALA A 64 -15.76 13.65 -5.35
N PHE A 65 -14.51 13.86 -4.90
CA PHE A 65 -13.89 13.00 -3.88
C PHE A 65 -14.62 13.07 -2.55
N ASP A 66 -14.97 14.27 -2.09
CA ASP A 66 -15.71 14.46 -0.85
C ASP A 66 -17.09 13.80 -0.88
N ALA A 67 -17.80 13.91 -2.00
CA ALA A 67 -19.09 13.25 -2.19
C ALA A 67 -18.95 11.72 -2.16
N ALA A 68 -17.93 11.18 -2.85
CA ALA A 68 -17.62 9.75 -2.85
C ALA A 68 -17.28 9.25 -1.43
N LEU A 69 -16.40 9.94 -0.72
CA LEU A 69 -16.02 9.61 0.65
C LEU A 69 -17.23 9.57 1.59
N ARG A 70 -18.13 10.56 1.50
CA ARG A 70 -19.36 10.58 2.30
C ARG A 70 -20.30 9.43 1.95
N ALA A 71 -20.38 9.04 0.69
CA ALA A 71 -21.23 7.94 0.24
C ALA A 71 -20.72 6.63 0.87
N VAL A 72 -19.43 6.34 0.76
CA VAL A 72 -18.84 5.12 1.31
C VAL A 72 -18.90 5.11 2.84
N LEU A 73 -18.59 6.23 3.51
CA LEU A 73 -18.63 6.33 4.98
C LEU A 73 -20.01 5.98 5.57
N ARG A 74 -21.11 6.28 4.86
CA ARG A 74 -22.46 5.96 5.35
C ARG A 74 -22.70 4.47 5.50
N ASP A 75 -22.03 3.66 4.69
CA ASP A 75 -22.26 2.21 4.62
C ASP A 75 -21.34 1.42 5.57
N ILE A 76 -20.41 2.08 6.26
CA ILE A 76 -19.53 1.43 7.23
C ILE A 76 -20.29 1.06 8.50
N PRO A 77 -20.23 -0.20 8.98
CA PRO A 77 -21.01 -0.68 10.13
C PRO A 77 -20.77 0.13 11.41
N ALA A 78 -19.55 0.50 11.72
CA ALA A 78 -19.24 1.34 12.89
C ALA A 78 -19.96 2.69 12.82
N ARG A 79 -19.98 3.33 11.63
CA ARG A 79 -20.67 4.62 11.43
C ARG A 79 -22.18 4.49 11.60
N GLN A 80 -22.78 3.43 11.07
CA GLN A 80 -24.20 3.15 11.24
C GLN A 80 -24.59 2.92 12.70
N ALA A 81 -23.66 2.33 13.48
CA ALA A 81 -23.80 2.14 14.93
C ALA A 81 -23.45 3.38 15.76
N GLY A 82 -23.15 4.54 15.15
CA GLY A 82 -22.77 5.76 15.84
C GLY A 82 -21.36 5.75 16.44
N ARG A 83 -20.50 4.80 16.03
CA ARG A 83 -19.11 4.69 16.47
C ARG A 83 -18.16 5.48 15.58
N ALA A 84 -16.97 5.76 16.06
CA ALA A 84 -15.90 6.36 15.27
C ALA A 84 -15.45 5.41 14.15
N VAL A 85 -14.98 6.00 13.05
CA VAL A 85 -14.36 5.30 11.93
C VAL A 85 -12.98 5.89 11.72
N ASP A 86 -11.97 5.04 11.74
CA ASP A 86 -10.61 5.45 11.39
C ASP A 86 -10.50 5.62 9.87
N CYS A 87 -9.99 6.78 9.45
CA CYS A 87 -9.89 7.09 8.03
C CYS A 87 -8.45 7.42 7.63
N TRP A 88 -8.00 6.81 6.55
CA TRP A 88 -6.76 7.16 5.86
C TRP A 88 -7.07 7.61 4.44
N ALA A 89 -6.35 8.60 3.95
CA ALA A 89 -6.43 9.01 2.56
C ALA A 89 -5.02 9.08 1.95
N ILE A 90 -4.87 8.48 0.78
CA ILE A 90 -3.65 8.57 -0.04
C ILE A 90 -4.02 9.37 -1.27
N GLY A 91 -3.40 10.53 -1.45
CA GLY A 91 -3.79 11.39 -2.57
C GLY A 91 -2.92 12.64 -2.71
N PRO A 92 -3.14 13.42 -3.77
CA PRO A 92 -2.36 14.61 -4.04
C PRO A 92 -2.62 15.73 -3.04
N ARG A 93 -3.80 15.76 -2.45
CA ARG A 93 -4.22 16.69 -1.40
C ARG A 93 -5.44 16.16 -0.66
N LEU A 94 -5.69 16.72 0.54
CA LEU A 94 -6.88 16.46 1.32
C LEU A 94 -7.90 17.59 1.11
N PRO A 95 -9.21 17.32 0.95
CA PRO A 95 -10.25 18.33 0.94
C PRO A 95 -10.16 19.26 2.16
N GLU A 96 -10.31 20.55 1.95
CA GLU A 96 -10.10 21.59 2.98
C GLU A 96 -10.91 21.31 4.26
N ARG A 97 -12.16 20.85 4.11
CA ARG A 97 -13.02 20.53 5.25
C ARG A 97 -12.52 19.38 6.12
N LEU A 98 -11.64 18.50 5.60
CA LEU A 98 -11.07 17.37 6.36
C LEU A 98 -9.80 17.76 7.09
N ARG A 99 -9.13 18.85 6.73
CA ARG A 99 -7.90 19.33 7.36
C ARG A 99 -7.99 19.49 8.88
N PRO A 100 -9.10 19.99 9.46
CA PRO A 100 -9.23 20.10 10.92
C PRO A 100 -9.22 18.73 11.64
N HIS A 101 -9.44 17.63 10.91
CA HIS A 101 -9.47 16.28 11.45
C HIS A 101 -8.17 15.51 11.18
N LEU A 102 -7.21 16.13 10.49
CA LEU A 102 -5.92 15.53 10.20
C LEU A 102 -5.11 15.35 11.48
N THR A 103 -4.74 14.13 11.79
CA THR A 103 -3.92 13.80 12.96
C THR A 103 -2.46 13.53 12.60
N ASP A 104 -2.20 13.15 11.35
CA ASP A 104 -0.86 12.83 10.85
C ASP A 104 -0.82 12.96 9.34
N GLU A 105 0.33 13.37 8.78
CA GLU A 105 0.55 13.54 7.35
C GLU A 105 1.93 13.01 6.97
N ASP A 106 1.97 12.14 5.97
CA ASP A 106 3.21 11.63 5.39
C ASP A 106 3.38 12.19 3.97
N GLN A 107 4.63 12.39 3.55
CA GLN A 107 4.95 12.84 2.19
C GLN A 107 5.54 11.71 1.37
N PHE A 108 5.03 11.54 0.16
CA PHE A 108 5.61 10.63 -0.83
C PHE A 108 6.58 11.38 -1.74
N TYR A 109 7.69 10.73 -2.04
CA TYR A 109 8.66 11.24 -3.00
C TYR A 109 8.64 10.37 -4.25
N THR A 110 8.53 11.01 -5.41
CA THR A 110 8.67 10.33 -6.70
C THR A 110 10.09 10.49 -7.21
N LEU A 111 10.69 9.38 -7.63
CA LEU A 111 11.99 9.38 -8.30
C LEU A 111 11.79 8.93 -9.74
N PRO A 112 12.16 9.74 -10.75
CA PRO A 112 12.11 9.28 -12.14
C PRO A 112 12.96 8.02 -12.32
N ALA A 113 12.46 7.05 -13.09
CA ALA A 113 13.10 5.74 -13.26
C ALA A 113 14.58 5.82 -13.75
N HIS A 114 14.93 6.90 -14.43
CA HIS A 114 16.28 7.14 -14.97
C HIS A 114 17.05 8.24 -14.22
N ALA A 115 16.55 8.70 -13.08
CA ALA A 115 17.25 9.69 -12.29
C ALA A 115 18.56 9.12 -11.75
N ALA A 116 19.67 9.84 -11.97
CA ALA A 116 20.93 9.48 -11.34
C ALA A 116 20.80 9.61 -9.81
N PRO A 117 21.37 8.67 -9.03
CA PRO A 117 21.41 8.80 -7.59
C PRO A 117 22.03 10.12 -7.16
N PRO A 118 21.54 10.76 -6.10
CA PRO A 118 22.20 11.94 -5.55
C PRO A 118 23.68 11.66 -5.24
N THR A 119 24.55 12.60 -5.55
CA THR A 119 26.02 12.44 -5.40
C THR A 119 26.44 11.99 -3.99
N ARG A 120 25.68 12.40 -2.95
CA ARG A 120 25.89 11.98 -1.55
C ARG A 120 25.76 10.46 -1.35
N LEU A 121 25.07 9.75 -2.23
CA LEU A 121 24.87 8.29 -2.16
C LEU A 121 25.96 7.51 -2.91
N ASN A 122 26.82 8.14 -3.71
CA ASN A 122 27.82 7.43 -4.52
C ASN A 122 28.78 6.59 -3.68
N ARG A 123 29.28 7.13 -2.56
CA ARG A 123 30.17 6.36 -1.65
C ARG A 123 29.45 5.20 -0.94
N PRO A 124 28.26 5.41 -0.30
CA PRO A 124 27.48 4.31 0.26
C PRO A 124 27.14 3.23 -0.77
N LEU A 125 26.73 3.61 -1.99
CA LEU A 125 26.40 2.67 -3.06
C LEU A 125 27.62 1.86 -3.51
N ALA A 126 28.78 2.53 -3.74
CA ALA A 126 30.01 1.85 -4.10
C ALA A 126 30.46 0.86 -3.02
N ARG A 127 30.34 1.23 -1.73
CA ARG A 127 30.65 0.35 -0.61
C ARG A 127 29.67 -0.84 -0.56
N ALA A 128 28.38 -0.61 -0.72
CA ALA A 128 27.38 -1.68 -0.75
C ALA A 128 27.65 -2.65 -1.92
N ALA A 129 27.92 -2.13 -3.11
CA ALA A 129 28.22 -2.94 -4.29
C ALA A 129 29.52 -3.78 -4.16
N ALA A 130 30.46 -3.33 -3.33
CA ALA A 130 31.68 -4.11 -3.04
C ALA A 130 31.47 -5.23 -2.01
N LEU A 131 30.43 -5.13 -1.18
CA LEU A 131 30.16 -6.06 -0.07
C LEU A 131 28.98 -6.99 -0.32
N LEU A 132 28.08 -6.61 -1.21
CA LEU A 132 26.81 -7.30 -1.43
C LEU A 132 26.64 -7.69 -2.89
N ARG A 133 26.13 -8.89 -3.10
CA ARG A 133 25.65 -9.36 -4.41
C ARG A 133 24.14 -9.23 -4.43
N VAL A 134 23.60 -8.50 -5.41
CA VAL A 134 22.15 -8.27 -5.56
C VAL A 134 21.60 -9.17 -6.66
N GLU A 135 20.52 -9.86 -6.35
CA GLU A 135 19.81 -10.76 -7.25
C GLU A 135 18.31 -10.55 -7.20
N GLU A 136 17.63 -10.73 -8.32
CA GLU A 136 16.18 -10.79 -8.35
C GLU A 136 15.72 -12.19 -7.91
N GLY A 137 14.78 -12.23 -6.97
CA GLY A 137 14.11 -13.44 -6.49
C GLY A 137 12.59 -13.33 -6.63
N ARG A 138 11.92 -14.48 -6.56
CA ARG A 138 10.44 -14.57 -6.65
C ARG A 138 9.83 -15.38 -5.51
N THR A 139 10.61 -15.73 -4.51
CA THR A 139 10.15 -16.58 -3.41
C THR A 139 10.47 -15.94 -2.07
N PHE A 140 9.44 -15.74 -1.26
CA PHE A 140 9.60 -15.29 0.12
C PHE A 140 9.97 -16.47 1.02
N THR A 141 11.27 -16.57 1.36
CA THR A 141 11.88 -17.69 2.06
C THR A 141 11.89 -17.50 3.60
N PRO A 142 12.26 -18.53 4.39
CA PRO A 142 12.50 -18.37 5.82
C PRO A 142 13.56 -17.31 6.17
N ALA A 143 14.57 -17.09 5.31
CA ALA A 143 15.56 -16.03 5.50
C ALA A 143 14.94 -14.64 5.43
N HIS A 144 14.07 -14.40 4.45
CA HIS A 144 13.30 -13.16 4.35
C HIS A 144 12.44 -12.93 5.59
N ARG A 145 11.77 -13.97 6.07
CA ARG A 145 10.94 -13.91 7.27
C ARG A 145 11.73 -13.52 8.52
N ARG A 146 12.95 -14.06 8.65
CA ARG A 146 13.85 -13.69 9.76
C ARG A 146 14.21 -12.21 9.69
N LEU A 147 14.67 -11.73 8.53
CA LEU A 147 15.00 -10.29 8.36
C LEU A 147 13.80 -9.37 8.60
N TRP A 148 12.63 -9.76 8.12
CA TRP A 148 11.40 -9.02 8.36
C TRP A 148 11.07 -8.95 9.86
N GLY A 149 11.19 -10.05 10.58
CA GLY A 149 11.02 -10.10 12.03
C GLY A 149 12.03 -9.22 12.77
N GLU A 150 13.29 -9.23 12.35
CA GLU A 150 14.33 -8.36 12.93
C GLU A 150 14.05 -6.88 12.66
N PHE A 151 13.62 -6.54 11.43
CA PHE A 151 13.18 -5.18 11.09
C PHE A 151 12.02 -4.74 12.00
N MET A 152 10.97 -5.56 12.11
CA MET A 152 9.79 -5.26 12.93
C MET A 152 10.11 -5.12 14.42
N ALA A 153 11.12 -5.86 14.91
CA ALA A 153 11.55 -5.80 16.30
C ALA A 153 12.38 -4.54 16.62
N ARG A 154 13.20 -4.10 15.68
CA ARG A 154 14.16 -2.99 15.88
C ARG A 154 13.60 -1.63 15.47
N THR A 155 12.59 -1.58 14.61
CA THR A 155 12.06 -0.33 14.08
C THR A 155 10.89 0.16 14.94
N PRO A 156 10.96 1.38 15.49
CA PRO A 156 9.86 1.97 16.26
C PRO A 156 8.74 2.42 15.30
N LEU A 157 7.85 1.50 14.98
CA LEU A 157 6.71 1.75 14.10
C LEU A 157 5.48 2.18 14.90
N LYS A 158 4.72 3.16 14.39
CA LYS A 158 3.37 3.47 14.86
C LYS A 158 2.47 2.23 14.72
N ALA A 159 1.43 2.10 15.55
CA ALA A 159 0.59 0.91 15.61
C ALA A 159 -0.08 0.57 14.25
N ASN A 160 -0.62 1.60 13.57
CA ASN A 160 -1.21 1.47 12.23
C ASN A 160 -0.20 0.99 11.18
N VAL A 161 1.00 1.58 11.18
CA VAL A 161 2.09 1.19 10.25
C VAL A 161 2.55 -0.23 10.54
N ARG A 162 2.65 -0.62 11.82
CA ARG A 162 2.98 -2.00 12.22
C ARG A 162 1.94 -3.00 11.71
N GLY A 163 0.63 -2.66 11.78
CA GLY A 163 -0.45 -3.47 11.22
C GLY A 163 -0.30 -3.67 9.71
N LEU A 164 0.01 -2.60 8.99
CA LEU A 164 0.25 -2.63 7.54
C LEU A 164 1.42 -3.57 7.18
N TYR A 165 2.55 -3.47 7.87
CA TYR A 165 3.69 -4.36 7.65
C TYR A 165 3.38 -5.82 7.99
N ALA A 166 2.60 -6.08 9.03
CA ALA A 166 2.16 -7.43 9.37
C ALA A 166 1.25 -8.01 8.27
N GLY A 167 0.33 -7.22 7.73
CA GLY A 167 -0.51 -7.57 6.58
C GLY A 167 0.33 -7.88 5.34
N THR A 168 1.32 -7.04 5.04
CA THR A 168 2.26 -7.27 3.92
C THR A 168 3.01 -8.59 4.09
N GLU A 169 3.52 -8.90 5.28
CA GLU A 169 4.19 -10.20 5.53
C GLU A 169 3.24 -11.39 5.26
N ALA A 170 1.99 -11.27 5.68
CA ALA A 170 1.01 -12.33 5.46
C ALA A 170 0.76 -12.58 3.96
N VAL A 171 0.65 -11.50 3.16
CA VAL A 171 0.55 -11.60 1.68
C VAL A 171 1.77 -12.27 1.08
N LEU A 172 2.99 -11.81 1.42
CA LEU A 172 4.24 -12.37 0.91
C LEU A 172 4.38 -13.85 1.25
N ARG A 173 3.96 -14.25 2.44
CA ARG A 173 3.95 -15.65 2.88
C ARG A 173 2.95 -16.48 2.08
N GLY A 174 1.77 -15.94 1.82
CA GLY A 174 0.76 -16.59 0.97
C GLY A 174 1.23 -16.79 -0.47
N MET A 175 2.05 -15.87 -1.00
CA MET A 175 2.61 -15.95 -2.34
C MET A 175 3.77 -16.96 -2.46
N ALA A 176 4.32 -17.48 -1.38
CA ALA A 176 5.38 -18.50 -1.42
C ALA A 176 4.95 -19.81 -2.11
N GLY A 177 3.64 -20.06 -2.23
CA GLY A 177 3.04 -21.17 -2.98
C GLY A 177 2.64 -20.84 -4.42
N GLY A 178 3.02 -19.65 -4.91
CA GLY A 178 2.58 -19.08 -6.19
C GLY A 178 1.59 -17.93 -5.99
N PRO A 179 1.48 -17.03 -6.97
CA PRO A 179 0.61 -15.88 -6.82
C PRO A 179 -0.84 -16.32 -6.66
N PRO A 180 -1.57 -15.80 -5.67
CA PRO A 180 -3.00 -16.04 -5.56
C PRO A 180 -3.67 -15.52 -6.84
N SER A 181 -4.36 -16.37 -7.55
CA SER A 181 -5.13 -16.05 -8.78
C SER A 181 -4.33 -15.58 -10.00
N GLY A 182 -2.99 -15.69 -10.06
CA GLY A 182 -2.19 -15.29 -11.23
C GLY A 182 -2.15 -13.78 -11.53
N LYS A 183 -2.64 -12.95 -10.60
CA LYS A 183 -2.77 -11.49 -10.78
C LYS A 183 -1.67 -10.67 -10.11
N LEU A 184 -0.87 -11.27 -9.23
CA LEU A 184 0.25 -10.63 -8.53
C LEU A 184 1.55 -11.32 -8.91
N ASP A 185 2.57 -10.56 -9.27
CA ASP A 185 3.93 -11.04 -9.51
C ASP A 185 4.84 -10.54 -8.37
N LEU A 186 5.41 -11.45 -7.61
CA LEU A 186 6.36 -11.13 -6.54
C LEU A 186 7.76 -10.99 -7.13
N ARG A 187 8.36 -9.82 -6.97
CA ARG A 187 9.77 -9.55 -7.26
C ARG A 187 10.47 -9.06 -6.02
N LEU A 188 11.50 -9.77 -5.62
CA LEU A 188 12.35 -9.45 -4.49
C LEU A 188 13.72 -9.07 -5.01
N LEU A 189 14.29 -7.98 -4.52
CA LEU A 189 15.69 -7.65 -4.71
C LEU A 189 16.45 -8.11 -3.47
N ASN A 190 17.13 -9.23 -3.60
CA ASN A 190 17.85 -9.87 -2.51
C ASN A 190 19.29 -9.38 -2.49
N ALA A 191 19.76 -8.86 -1.37
CA ALA A 191 21.18 -8.56 -1.16
C ALA A 191 21.83 -9.63 -0.29
N TRP A 192 22.88 -10.25 -0.80
CA TRP A 192 23.61 -11.32 -0.16
C TRP A 192 25.00 -10.84 0.26
N ASP A 193 25.44 -11.19 1.47
CA ASP A 193 26.83 -10.96 1.90
C ASP A 193 27.80 -11.98 1.29
N ALA A 194 29.09 -11.85 1.60
CA ALA A 194 30.14 -12.72 1.10
C ALA A 194 30.00 -14.16 1.63
N GLU A 195 29.39 -14.34 2.77
CA GLU A 195 29.11 -15.62 3.42
C GLU A 195 27.84 -16.29 2.89
N GLY A 196 27.11 -15.63 1.98
CA GLY A 196 25.88 -16.14 1.40
C GLY A 196 24.65 -15.99 2.31
N ASN A 197 24.69 -15.09 3.30
CA ASN A 197 23.52 -14.76 4.09
C ASN A 197 22.73 -13.64 3.40
N LEU A 198 21.41 -13.72 3.52
CA LEU A 198 20.53 -12.64 3.07
C LEU A 198 20.68 -11.44 4.03
N ALA A 199 21.13 -10.32 3.51
CA ALA A 199 21.39 -9.08 4.26
C ALA A 199 20.26 -8.04 4.11
N ALA A 200 19.52 -8.07 2.96
CA ALA A 200 18.35 -7.24 2.68
C ALA A 200 17.48 -7.86 1.58
#